data_9fcedae4eb92467a37311e64716e8027
#
_entry.id   9fcedae4eb92467a37311e64716e8027
#
_cell.length_a   1.000
_cell.length_b   1.000
_cell.length_c   1.000
_cell.angle_alpha   90.00
_cell.angle_beta   90.00
_cell.angle_gamma   90.00
#
_symmetry.space_group_name_H-M   'P 1'
#
loop_
_entity.id
_entity.type
_entity.pdbx_description
1 polymer ?
#
loop_
_entity_poly.entity_id
_entity_poly.type
_entity_poly.pdbx_seq_one_letter_code
_entity_poly.pdbx_strand_id
1 'polypeptide(L)'
;MNGFHSFSSAAFFAKNPGRKLTMSLPDIYCTVISALQWRKNGNSITMLTDSAGAELFSALGINDIWNDIKVVIPDDLDGIDPVMFWAGGKLIALQQFPAPCAMIDTDFIVWEDPSFEDKIIAAHEEDLMPSVYPDVSSFRLKGKVLDEGLDYTTLPLNTAFLYIPDEDFKQYYTSRSIAFMKSAVYGGDYLTYMVFAEQRLLPMLAKRCGIGYTTLLDKDRLFLPQSRYTHLWGAKQKMRDDKAQLDKFCERCRERIRKSYPEYEYIIGNIERAEK
;
A
#
# COMPACT_ATOMS: atom_id res chain seq x y z
N MET A 1 -0.20 -15.49 -10.02
CA MET A 1 -0.40 -14.02 -10.16
C MET A 1 0.88 -13.30 -9.78
N ASN A 2 1.24 -12.24 -10.51
CA ASN A 2 2.35 -11.36 -10.15
C ASN A 2 1.84 -10.25 -9.24
N GLY A 3 2.40 -10.17 -8.06
CA GLY A 3 2.11 -9.11 -7.09
C GLY A 3 3.35 -8.31 -6.73
N PHE A 4 3.12 -7.16 -6.10
CA PHE A 4 4.21 -6.39 -5.54
C PHE A 4 3.80 -5.70 -4.23
N HIS A 5 4.77 -5.57 -3.34
CA HIS A 5 4.78 -4.61 -2.26
C HIS A 5 5.47 -3.33 -2.72
N SER A 6 5.11 -2.20 -2.15
CA SER A 6 5.84 -0.95 -2.35
C SER A 6 6.27 -0.36 -1.01
N PHE A 7 7.44 0.26 -1.00
CA PHE A 7 7.95 0.98 0.15
C PHE A 7 8.73 2.22 -0.31
N SER A 8 8.43 3.39 0.27
CA SER A 8 9.21 4.60 0.05
C SER A 8 9.61 5.23 1.37
N SER A 9 10.88 5.56 1.49
CA SER A 9 11.47 6.23 2.65
C SER A 9 11.29 7.75 2.65
N ALA A 10 10.86 8.34 1.53
CA ALA A 10 10.80 9.79 1.33
C ALA A 10 9.98 10.50 2.42
N ALA A 11 8.80 9.97 2.77
CA ALA A 11 7.97 10.54 3.84
C ALA A 11 8.63 10.45 5.22
N PHE A 12 9.41 9.38 5.48
CA PHE A 12 10.16 9.25 6.72
C PHE A 12 11.24 10.33 6.83
N PHE A 13 12.08 10.49 5.80
CA PHE A 13 13.16 11.46 5.83
C PHE A 13 12.66 12.91 5.85
N ALA A 14 11.57 13.20 5.14
CA ALA A 14 10.96 14.53 5.18
C ALA A 14 10.47 14.92 6.58
N LYS A 15 9.93 13.94 7.35
CA LYS A 15 9.47 14.15 8.74
C LYS A 15 10.59 14.00 9.78
N ASN A 16 11.70 13.34 9.45
CA ASN A 16 12.78 13.01 10.37
C ASN A 16 14.16 13.30 9.75
N PRO A 17 14.48 14.56 9.44
CA PRO A 17 15.75 14.91 8.78
C PRO A 17 16.94 14.46 9.64
N GLY A 18 17.90 13.78 9.00
CA GLY A 18 19.12 13.27 9.64
C GLY A 18 18.96 12.02 10.51
N ARG A 19 17.76 11.46 10.62
CA ARG A 19 17.56 10.19 11.34
C ARG A 19 17.82 8.98 10.44
N LYS A 20 18.33 7.91 11.04
CA LYS A 20 18.43 6.61 10.36
C LYS A 20 17.03 6.07 10.08
N LEU A 21 16.83 5.54 8.87
CA LEU A 21 15.57 4.87 8.51
C LEU A 21 15.36 3.62 9.38
N THR A 22 14.18 3.51 9.94
CA THR A 22 13.77 2.38 10.77
C THR A 22 12.36 1.96 10.44
N MET A 23 12.04 0.70 10.71
CA MET A 23 10.70 0.14 10.56
C MET A 23 10.27 -0.48 11.89
N SER A 24 9.01 -0.34 12.27
CA SER A 24 8.52 -0.90 13.53
C SER A 24 8.40 -2.42 13.44
N LEU A 25 8.56 -3.12 14.56
CA LEU A 25 8.40 -4.59 14.60
C LEU A 25 7.08 -5.08 14.01
N PRO A 26 5.91 -4.51 14.34
CA PRO A 26 4.67 -4.91 13.70
C PRO A 26 4.70 -4.75 12.18
N ASP A 27 5.30 -3.67 11.67
CA ASP A 27 5.40 -3.45 10.24
C ASP A 27 6.31 -4.49 9.58
N ILE A 28 7.45 -4.81 10.19
CA ILE A 28 8.38 -5.83 9.69
C ILE A 28 7.69 -7.20 9.65
N TYR A 29 7.07 -7.65 10.76
CA TYR A 29 6.41 -8.96 10.79
C TYR A 29 5.22 -9.04 9.84
N CYS A 30 4.43 -7.97 9.70
CA CYS A 30 3.34 -7.94 8.73
C CYS A 30 3.86 -8.08 7.31
N THR A 31 4.90 -7.34 6.96
CA THR A 31 5.55 -7.41 5.63
C THR A 31 6.04 -8.83 5.34
N VAL A 32 6.71 -9.46 6.31
CA VAL A 32 7.20 -10.84 6.18
C VAL A 32 6.04 -11.81 5.92
N ILE A 33 5.00 -11.77 6.76
CA ILE A 33 3.86 -12.70 6.63
C ILE A 33 3.08 -12.43 5.35
N SER A 34 2.86 -11.17 4.96
CA SER A 34 2.18 -10.82 3.72
C SER A 34 2.89 -11.39 2.50
N ALA A 35 4.21 -11.16 2.38
CA ALA A 35 4.99 -11.68 1.27
C ALA A 35 5.01 -13.21 1.24
N LEU A 36 5.29 -13.85 2.38
CA LEU A 36 5.40 -15.31 2.45
C LEU A 36 4.06 -16.00 2.20
N GLN A 37 2.94 -15.42 2.67
CA GLN A 37 1.62 -15.99 2.41
C GLN A 37 1.25 -15.90 0.93
N TRP A 38 1.52 -14.75 0.28
CA TRP A 38 1.29 -14.59 -1.16
C TRP A 38 2.07 -15.63 -1.98
N ARG A 39 3.35 -15.86 -1.63
CA ARG A 39 4.17 -16.90 -2.26
C ARG A 39 3.68 -18.31 -1.98
N LYS A 40 3.22 -18.57 -0.76
CA LYS A 40 2.64 -19.88 -0.37
C LYS A 40 1.39 -20.23 -1.17
N ASN A 41 0.62 -19.22 -1.59
CA ASN A 41 -0.52 -19.40 -2.49
C ASN A 41 -0.09 -19.71 -3.95
N GLY A 42 1.21 -19.83 -4.25
CA GLY A 42 1.73 -20.13 -5.59
C GLY A 42 1.96 -18.90 -6.46
N ASN A 43 1.94 -17.72 -5.88
CA ASN A 43 2.12 -16.44 -6.58
C ASN A 43 3.57 -15.95 -6.48
N SER A 44 3.94 -14.96 -7.32
CA SER A 44 5.21 -14.23 -7.19
C SER A 44 4.98 -12.85 -6.60
N ILE A 45 5.95 -12.34 -5.82
CA ILE A 45 5.90 -11.02 -5.25
C ILE A 45 7.25 -10.31 -5.36
N THR A 46 7.22 -9.05 -5.79
CA THR A 46 8.39 -8.18 -5.90
C THR A 46 8.26 -7.04 -4.89
N MET A 47 9.35 -6.63 -4.25
CA MET A 47 9.41 -5.36 -3.54
C MET A 47 9.82 -4.26 -4.52
N LEU A 48 9.01 -3.22 -4.65
CA LEU A 48 9.33 -2.00 -5.38
C LEU A 48 9.62 -0.89 -4.36
N THR A 49 10.83 -0.32 -4.40
CA THR A 49 11.28 0.59 -3.36
C THR A 49 12.21 1.68 -3.90
N ASP A 50 12.61 2.60 -3.03
CA ASP A 50 13.70 3.54 -3.22
C ASP A 50 15.04 2.97 -2.71
N SER A 51 16.14 3.71 -2.88
CA SER A 51 17.50 3.26 -2.52
C SER A 51 17.59 2.93 -1.02
N ALA A 52 17.08 3.80 -0.16
CA ALA A 52 17.17 3.63 1.29
C ALA A 52 16.28 2.47 1.80
N GLY A 53 15.14 2.22 1.15
CA GLY A 53 14.30 1.05 1.44
C GLY A 53 15.01 -0.27 1.11
N ALA A 54 15.70 -0.35 -0.03
CA ALA A 54 16.48 -1.53 -0.39
C ALA A 54 17.61 -1.80 0.62
N GLU A 55 18.31 -0.75 1.06
CA GLU A 55 19.34 -0.85 2.11
C GLU A 55 18.73 -1.31 3.45
N LEU A 56 17.57 -0.79 3.83
CA LEU A 56 16.86 -1.18 5.06
C LEU A 56 16.53 -2.69 5.05
N PHE A 57 15.94 -3.20 3.98
CA PHE A 57 15.56 -4.61 3.90
C PHE A 57 16.77 -5.53 3.89
N SER A 58 17.86 -5.12 3.25
CA SER A 58 19.15 -5.82 3.29
C SER A 58 19.72 -5.84 4.71
N ALA A 59 19.71 -4.71 5.40
CA ALA A 59 20.18 -4.62 6.79
C ALA A 59 19.34 -5.45 7.77
N LEU A 60 18.03 -5.57 7.51
CA LEU A 60 17.13 -6.44 8.27
C LEU A 60 17.33 -7.93 7.94
N GLY A 61 18.03 -8.26 6.84
CA GLY A 61 18.24 -9.64 6.38
C GLY A 61 16.94 -10.37 6.02
N ILE A 62 16.00 -9.65 5.39
CA ILE A 62 14.67 -10.18 5.01
C ILE A 62 14.44 -10.20 3.49
N ASN A 63 15.46 -9.96 2.68
CA ASN A 63 15.32 -9.86 1.21
C ASN A 63 14.67 -11.09 0.58
N ASP A 64 14.92 -12.28 1.14
CA ASP A 64 14.47 -13.56 0.58
C ASP A 64 12.96 -13.81 0.68
N ILE A 65 12.22 -12.94 1.40
CA ILE A 65 10.75 -13.04 1.44
C ILE A 65 10.12 -12.67 0.09
N TRP A 66 10.79 -11.87 -0.72
CA TRP A 66 10.38 -11.52 -2.08
C TRP A 66 11.12 -12.34 -3.13
N ASN A 67 10.52 -12.46 -4.31
CA ASN A 67 11.19 -13.06 -5.46
C ASN A 67 12.24 -12.11 -6.05
N ASP A 68 12.03 -10.80 -5.88
CA ASP A 68 12.94 -9.75 -6.37
C ASP A 68 12.74 -8.45 -5.58
N ILE A 69 13.75 -7.60 -5.55
CA ILE A 69 13.69 -6.24 -5.03
C ILE A 69 14.17 -5.28 -6.12
N LYS A 70 13.35 -4.31 -6.49
CA LYS A 70 13.66 -3.33 -7.54
C LYS A 70 13.62 -1.92 -6.99
N VAL A 71 14.70 -1.17 -7.20
CA VAL A 71 14.77 0.26 -6.91
C VAL A 71 14.20 1.01 -8.11
N VAL A 72 12.92 1.36 -8.03
CA VAL A 72 12.16 2.04 -9.09
C VAL A 72 11.45 3.30 -8.63
N ILE A 73 11.39 3.53 -7.31
CA ILE A 73 10.81 4.73 -6.72
C ILE A 73 11.93 5.75 -6.57
N PRO A 74 11.82 6.95 -7.17
CA PRO A 74 12.80 8.01 -6.96
C PRO A 74 12.86 8.43 -5.48
N ASP A 75 14.07 8.65 -4.95
CA ASP A 75 14.27 9.00 -3.54
C ASP A 75 13.57 10.33 -3.14
N ASP A 76 13.37 11.24 -4.11
CA ASP A 76 12.66 12.52 -3.96
C ASP A 76 11.20 12.49 -4.44
N LEU A 77 10.66 11.28 -4.76
CA LEU A 77 9.35 11.08 -5.36
C LEU A 77 9.10 11.89 -6.65
N ASP A 78 10.15 12.19 -7.41
CA ASP A 78 10.06 12.95 -8.68
C ASP A 78 9.32 14.30 -8.52
N GLY A 79 9.62 15.02 -7.43
CA GLY A 79 9.08 16.34 -7.12
C GLY A 79 7.67 16.34 -6.50
N ILE A 80 7.14 15.20 -6.11
CA ILE A 80 5.92 15.09 -5.31
C ILE A 80 6.25 15.36 -3.83
N ASP A 81 5.46 16.19 -3.14
CA ASP A 81 5.64 16.45 -1.71
C ASP A 81 5.45 15.16 -0.89
N PRO A 82 6.52 14.62 -0.26
CA PRO A 82 6.44 13.34 0.43
C PRO A 82 5.69 13.40 1.78
N VAL A 83 5.47 14.59 2.33
CA VAL A 83 4.68 14.76 3.56
C VAL A 83 3.21 14.75 3.23
N MET A 84 2.81 15.47 2.18
CA MET A 84 1.43 15.50 1.71
C MET A 84 1.02 14.15 1.10
N PHE A 85 1.91 13.54 0.33
CA PHE A 85 1.65 12.30 -0.41
C PHE A 85 2.54 11.15 0.10
N TRP A 86 2.41 10.81 1.38
CA TRP A 86 3.24 9.78 2.03
C TRP A 86 3.16 8.40 1.36
N ALA A 87 2.08 8.09 0.66
CA ALA A 87 1.90 6.87 -0.12
C ALA A 87 2.12 7.11 -1.63
N GLY A 88 2.65 8.29 -2.05
CA GLY A 88 2.87 8.63 -3.45
C GLY A 88 3.79 7.66 -4.18
N GLY A 89 4.79 7.12 -3.48
CA GLY A 89 5.67 6.09 -4.01
C GLY A 89 4.95 4.82 -4.47
N LYS A 90 3.82 4.47 -3.83
CA LYS A 90 2.97 3.35 -4.21
C LYS A 90 2.38 3.51 -5.62
N LEU A 91 1.95 4.72 -5.98
CA LEU A 91 1.40 5.02 -7.31
C LEU A 91 2.50 5.06 -8.38
N ILE A 92 3.70 5.54 -8.04
CA ILE A 92 4.88 5.46 -8.92
C ILE A 92 5.26 4.00 -9.15
N ALA A 93 5.30 3.19 -8.10
CA ALA A 93 5.57 1.75 -8.20
C ALA A 93 4.54 1.03 -9.08
N LEU A 94 3.24 1.32 -8.89
CA LEU A 94 2.17 0.75 -9.70
C LEU A 94 2.31 1.12 -11.18
N GLN A 95 2.72 2.34 -11.49
CA GLN A 95 2.96 2.76 -12.87
C GLN A 95 4.06 1.94 -13.54
N GLN A 96 5.12 1.59 -12.79
CA GLN A 96 6.28 0.86 -13.31
C GLN A 96 6.09 -0.67 -13.39
N PHE A 97 5.12 -1.23 -12.66
CA PHE A 97 4.92 -2.67 -12.64
C PHE A 97 3.93 -3.10 -13.72
N PRO A 98 4.24 -4.13 -14.55
CA PRO A 98 3.37 -4.52 -15.66
C PRO A 98 2.06 -5.15 -15.17
N ALA A 99 0.94 -4.83 -15.85
CA ALA A 99 -0.32 -5.51 -15.65
C ALA A 99 -0.37 -6.82 -16.51
N PRO A 100 -1.22 -7.82 -16.12
CA PRO A 100 -2.05 -7.84 -14.91
C PRO A 100 -1.25 -7.99 -13.63
N CYS A 101 -1.56 -7.19 -12.62
CA CYS A 101 -0.80 -7.18 -11.38
C CYS A 101 -1.65 -6.93 -10.13
N ALA A 102 -1.16 -7.42 -9.00
CA ALA A 102 -1.72 -7.14 -7.68
C ALA A 102 -0.75 -6.25 -6.87
N MET A 103 -1.16 -5.05 -6.52
CA MET A 103 -0.50 -4.19 -5.54
C MET A 103 -1.05 -4.54 -4.16
N ILE A 104 -0.16 -4.80 -3.19
CA ILE A 104 -0.53 -5.28 -1.87
C ILE A 104 0.19 -4.42 -0.84
N ASP A 105 -0.54 -3.81 0.11
CA ASP A 105 0.10 -3.12 1.21
C ASP A 105 0.82 -4.12 2.13
N THR A 106 1.94 -3.71 2.68
CA THR A 106 2.78 -4.58 3.51
C THR A 106 2.08 -5.08 4.79
N ASP A 107 0.96 -4.48 5.16
CA ASP A 107 0.10 -4.88 6.28
C ASP A 107 -1.23 -5.51 5.85
N PHE A 108 -1.37 -5.84 4.56
CA PHE A 108 -2.49 -6.59 4.02
C PHE A 108 -2.06 -8.04 3.73
N ILE A 109 -2.71 -9.01 4.35
CA ILE A 109 -2.38 -10.43 4.20
C ILE A 109 -3.49 -11.15 3.45
N VAL A 110 -3.15 -11.77 2.32
CA VAL A 110 -4.05 -12.56 1.49
C VAL A 110 -3.89 -14.03 1.86
N TRP A 111 -4.75 -14.54 2.74
CA TRP A 111 -4.70 -15.95 3.17
C TRP A 111 -5.15 -16.92 2.07
N GLU A 112 -6.15 -16.49 1.28
CA GLU A 112 -6.68 -17.22 0.14
C GLU A 112 -6.80 -16.27 -1.05
N ASP A 113 -6.36 -16.71 -2.22
CA ASP A 113 -6.41 -15.89 -3.43
C ASP A 113 -7.86 -15.54 -3.80
N PRO A 114 -8.09 -14.30 -4.28
CA PRO A 114 -9.35 -13.96 -4.94
C PRO A 114 -9.43 -14.62 -6.31
N SER A 115 -10.63 -14.67 -6.88
CA SER A 115 -10.81 -14.99 -8.30
C SER A 115 -10.36 -13.80 -9.14
N PHE A 116 -9.24 -13.93 -9.85
CA PHE A 116 -8.73 -12.90 -10.74
C PHE A 116 -9.50 -12.93 -12.06
N GLU A 117 -10.33 -11.93 -12.29
CA GLU A 117 -11.16 -11.75 -13.50
C GLU A 117 -10.73 -10.49 -14.25
N ASP A 118 -11.35 -10.23 -15.42
CA ASP A 118 -11.09 -9.02 -16.23
C ASP A 118 -11.76 -7.77 -15.64
N LYS A 119 -11.62 -7.57 -14.35
CA LYS A 119 -12.09 -6.37 -13.63
C LYS A 119 -11.16 -6.01 -12.49
N ILE A 120 -11.22 -4.77 -12.06
CA ILE A 120 -10.46 -4.29 -10.92
C ILE A 120 -10.94 -4.98 -9.64
N ILE A 121 -10.00 -5.37 -8.76
CA ILE A 121 -10.32 -5.85 -7.42
C ILE A 121 -9.64 -4.94 -6.41
N ALA A 122 -10.42 -4.30 -5.52
CA ALA A 122 -9.91 -3.47 -4.43
C ALA A 122 -10.17 -4.12 -3.07
N ALA A 123 -9.56 -3.60 -2.00
CA ALA A 123 -9.76 -4.15 -0.66
C ALA A 123 -11.22 -4.02 -0.22
N HIS A 124 -11.77 -2.82 -0.23
CA HIS A 124 -13.18 -2.51 0.11
C HIS A 124 -13.60 -1.15 -0.42
N GLU A 125 -14.90 -0.88 -0.46
CA GLU A 125 -15.43 0.47 -0.63
C GLU A 125 -15.36 1.26 0.68
N GLU A 126 -15.31 2.59 0.57
CA GLU A 126 -15.41 3.51 1.70
C GLU A 126 -16.58 4.47 1.53
N ASP A 127 -17.13 4.98 2.63
CA ASP A 127 -18.19 5.96 2.59
C ASP A 127 -17.63 7.36 2.26
N LEU A 128 -18.43 8.16 1.55
CA LEU A 128 -18.11 9.55 1.21
C LEU A 128 -18.19 10.47 2.44
N MET A 129 -17.29 10.30 3.39
CA MET A 129 -17.21 11.19 4.56
C MET A 129 -16.57 12.53 4.14
N PRO A 130 -17.24 13.68 4.27
CA PRO A 130 -16.73 14.98 3.84
C PRO A 130 -15.39 15.38 4.50
N SER A 131 -15.10 14.89 5.70
CA SER A 131 -13.82 15.11 6.39
C SER A 131 -12.65 14.34 5.78
N VAL A 132 -12.90 13.28 5.03
CA VAL A 132 -11.89 12.45 4.36
C VAL A 132 -11.91 12.68 2.85
N TYR A 133 -13.12 12.80 2.29
CA TYR A 133 -13.38 12.98 0.85
C TYR A 133 -14.14 14.28 0.60
N PRO A 134 -13.50 15.45 0.77
CA PRO A 134 -14.15 16.74 0.59
C PRO A 134 -14.53 16.98 -0.86
N ASP A 135 -15.31 18.05 -1.09
CA ASP A 135 -15.57 18.54 -2.43
C ASP A 135 -14.27 18.90 -3.16
N VAL A 136 -14.21 18.62 -4.45
CA VAL A 136 -13.02 18.84 -5.29
C VAL A 136 -12.57 20.29 -5.32
N SER A 137 -13.47 21.24 -5.13
CA SER A 137 -13.16 22.68 -5.06
C SER A 137 -12.31 23.07 -3.86
N SER A 138 -12.18 22.20 -2.85
CA SER A 138 -11.32 22.40 -1.67
C SER A 138 -9.84 22.20 -1.98
N PHE A 139 -9.50 21.47 -3.06
CA PHE A 139 -8.11 21.23 -3.44
C PHE A 139 -7.49 22.46 -4.14
N ARG A 140 -6.31 22.84 -3.70
CA ARG A 140 -5.48 23.85 -4.33
C ARG A 140 -4.53 23.21 -5.32
N LEU A 141 -4.78 23.40 -6.61
CA LEU A 141 -4.02 22.77 -7.70
C LEU A 141 -3.44 23.82 -8.64
N LYS A 142 -2.24 23.57 -9.17
CA LYS A 142 -1.65 24.35 -10.26
C LYS A 142 -2.19 23.81 -11.59
N GLY A 143 -2.99 24.63 -12.28
CA GLY A 143 -3.58 24.25 -13.57
C GLY A 143 -4.77 23.32 -13.46
N LYS A 144 -5.28 22.89 -14.62
CA LYS A 144 -6.40 21.97 -14.77
C LYS A 144 -5.90 20.55 -14.97
N VAL A 145 -5.85 19.76 -13.90
CA VAL A 145 -5.30 18.39 -13.89
C VAL A 145 -6.36 17.30 -13.74
N LEU A 146 -7.56 17.68 -13.31
CA LEU A 146 -8.68 16.74 -13.20
C LEU A 146 -9.46 16.69 -14.52
N ASP A 147 -9.83 15.48 -14.93
CA ASP A 147 -10.61 15.26 -16.13
C ASP A 147 -12.04 15.81 -15.97
N GLU A 148 -12.58 16.33 -17.05
CA GLU A 148 -13.99 16.73 -17.10
C GLU A 148 -14.90 15.49 -17.04
N GLY A 149 -16.06 15.65 -16.42
CA GLY A 149 -17.08 14.62 -16.37
C GLY A 149 -16.79 13.46 -15.44
N LEU A 150 -15.89 13.64 -14.45
CA LEU A 150 -15.74 12.68 -13.36
C LEU A 150 -16.99 12.66 -12.49
N ASP A 151 -17.45 11.46 -12.13
CA ASP A 151 -18.62 11.30 -11.25
C ASP A 151 -18.20 11.28 -9.79
N TYR A 152 -18.33 12.42 -9.14
CA TYR A 152 -18.00 12.59 -7.72
C TYR A 152 -18.98 11.92 -6.75
N THR A 153 -20.01 11.24 -7.22
CA THR A 153 -20.88 10.40 -6.38
C THR A 153 -20.39 8.96 -6.24
N THR A 154 -19.39 8.56 -7.06
CA THR A 154 -18.78 7.24 -7.00
C THR A 154 -18.07 7.05 -5.66
N LEU A 155 -18.27 5.90 -5.00
CA LEU A 155 -17.64 5.58 -3.72
C LEU A 155 -16.12 5.38 -3.89
N PRO A 156 -15.29 5.81 -2.91
CA PRO A 156 -13.85 5.54 -2.92
C PRO A 156 -13.57 4.05 -2.75
N LEU A 157 -12.43 3.61 -3.26
CA LEU A 157 -11.93 2.24 -3.10
C LEU A 157 -10.65 2.25 -2.26
N ASN A 158 -10.66 1.53 -1.16
CA ASN A 158 -9.44 1.28 -0.40
C ASN A 158 -8.50 0.38 -1.20
N THR A 159 -7.27 0.81 -1.39
CA THR A 159 -6.28 0.16 -2.25
C THR A 159 -5.19 -0.58 -1.47
N ALA A 160 -5.46 -0.98 -0.21
CA ALA A 160 -4.56 -1.85 0.53
C ALA A 160 -4.32 -3.19 -0.18
N PHE A 161 -5.29 -3.61 -0.98
CA PHE A 161 -5.16 -4.58 -2.06
C PHE A 161 -5.76 -3.96 -3.33
N LEU A 162 -5.01 -4.01 -4.43
CA LEU A 162 -5.49 -3.53 -5.71
C LEU A 162 -4.97 -4.42 -6.84
N TYR A 163 -5.88 -5.15 -7.48
CA TYR A 163 -5.59 -5.86 -8.72
C TYR A 163 -6.11 -5.06 -9.90
N ILE A 164 -5.25 -4.86 -10.91
CA ILE A 164 -5.60 -4.21 -12.18
C ILE A 164 -5.22 -5.16 -13.31
N PRO A 165 -6.19 -5.62 -14.13
CA PRO A 165 -5.93 -6.51 -15.24
C PRO A 165 -5.36 -5.81 -16.46
N ASP A 166 -5.75 -4.56 -16.72
CA ASP A 166 -5.53 -3.81 -17.95
C ASP A 166 -4.38 -2.80 -17.81
N GLU A 167 -3.39 -2.88 -18.70
CA GLU A 167 -2.22 -2.01 -18.71
C GLU A 167 -2.57 -0.56 -19.06
N ASP A 168 -3.42 -0.35 -20.07
CA ASP A 168 -3.74 1.00 -20.55
C ASP A 168 -4.52 1.76 -19.48
N PHE A 169 -5.48 1.11 -18.82
CA PHE A 169 -6.18 1.71 -17.70
C PHE A 169 -5.23 1.99 -16.52
N LYS A 170 -4.34 1.07 -16.18
CA LYS A 170 -3.36 1.27 -15.10
C LYS A 170 -2.49 2.50 -15.38
N GLN A 171 -1.99 2.65 -16.59
CA GLN A 171 -1.20 3.82 -17.00
C GLN A 171 -2.03 5.11 -16.95
N TYR A 172 -3.28 5.06 -17.39
CA TYR A 172 -4.18 6.19 -17.32
C TYR A 172 -4.42 6.63 -15.87
N TYR A 173 -4.83 5.71 -14.99
CA TYR A 173 -5.06 5.99 -13.57
C TYR A 173 -3.82 6.55 -12.88
N THR A 174 -2.68 5.89 -12.99
CA THR A 174 -1.46 6.30 -12.31
C THR A 174 -0.94 7.63 -12.83
N SER A 175 -1.01 7.89 -14.13
CA SER A 175 -0.61 9.17 -14.73
C SER A 175 -1.50 10.32 -14.21
N ARG A 176 -2.81 10.11 -14.06
CA ARG A 176 -3.73 11.14 -13.51
C ARG A 176 -3.48 11.38 -12.03
N SER A 177 -3.24 10.33 -11.26
CA SER A 177 -2.90 10.43 -9.84
C SER A 177 -1.58 11.17 -9.61
N ILE A 178 -0.55 10.84 -10.38
CA ILE A 178 0.77 11.50 -10.33
C ILE A 178 0.64 12.98 -10.75
N ALA A 179 -0.10 13.28 -11.81
CA ALA A 179 -0.34 14.66 -12.23
C ALA A 179 -1.08 15.47 -11.14
N PHE A 180 -2.08 14.89 -10.49
CA PHE A 180 -2.74 15.51 -9.34
C PHE A 180 -1.76 15.80 -8.21
N MET A 181 -0.95 14.81 -7.81
CA MET A 181 0.03 14.97 -6.73
C MET A 181 1.06 16.07 -7.05
N LYS A 182 1.58 16.12 -8.27
CA LYS A 182 2.54 17.17 -8.71
C LYS A 182 1.92 18.55 -8.82
N SER A 183 0.61 18.65 -9.07
CA SER A 183 -0.09 19.92 -9.17
C SER A 183 -0.51 20.50 -7.82
N ALA A 184 -0.54 19.68 -6.77
CA ALA A 184 -1.02 20.12 -5.46
C ALA A 184 -0.15 21.25 -4.88
N VAL A 185 -0.82 22.28 -4.35
CA VAL A 185 -0.20 23.39 -3.64
C VAL A 185 -0.35 23.15 -2.14
N TYR A 186 0.75 23.27 -1.41
CA TYR A 186 0.75 23.13 0.04
C TYR A 186 -0.34 23.98 0.69
N GLY A 187 -1.11 23.38 1.57
CA GLY A 187 -2.14 24.08 2.36
C GLY A 187 -3.44 23.28 2.43
N GLY A 188 -3.59 22.49 3.45
CA GLY A 188 -4.80 21.69 3.69
C GLY A 188 -4.52 20.44 4.52
N ASP A 189 -5.53 19.61 4.64
CA ASP A 189 -5.40 18.30 5.28
C ASP A 189 -4.72 17.32 4.30
N TYR A 190 -3.54 16.85 4.66
CA TYR A 190 -2.77 15.89 3.84
C TYR A 190 -3.51 14.60 3.59
N LEU A 191 -4.31 14.11 4.55
CA LEU A 191 -5.10 12.90 4.38
C LEU A 191 -6.00 13.04 3.15
N THR A 192 -6.73 14.13 3.03
CA THR A 192 -7.70 14.35 1.94
C THR A 192 -7.05 14.33 0.57
N TYR A 193 -5.86 14.94 0.43
CA TYR A 193 -5.11 14.96 -0.82
C TYR A 193 -4.60 13.58 -1.20
N MET A 194 -4.02 12.84 -0.22
CA MET A 194 -3.47 11.50 -0.49
C MET A 194 -4.56 10.52 -0.88
N VAL A 195 -5.65 10.43 -0.10
CA VAL A 195 -6.73 9.48 -0.40
C VAL A 195 -7.50 9.85 -1.67
N PHE A 196 -7.54 11.14 -2.05
CA PHE A 196 -8.09 11.54 -3.33
C PHE A 196 -7.26 10.97 -4.48
N ALA A 197 -5.94 11.15 -4.47
CA ALA A 197 -5.05 10.65 -5.50
C ALA A 197 -5.09 9.13 -5.64
N GLU A 198 -5.15 8.42 -4.53
CA GLU A 198 -5.04 6.97 -4.48
C GLU A 198 -6.39 6.26 -4.56
N GLN A 199 -7.34 6.66 -3.73
CA GLN A 199 -8.57 5.90 -3.50
C GLN A 199 -9.78 6.47 -4.26
N ARG A 200 -9.79 7.78 -4.51
CA ARG A 200 -10.92 8.46 -5.09
C ARG A 200 -10.87 8.50 -6.62
N LEU A 201 -9.69 8.82 -7.18
CA LEU A 201 -9.52 8.87 -8.64
C LEU A 201 -9.72 7.51 -9.30
N LEU A 202 -9.28 6.43 -8.68
CA LEU A 202 -9.37 5.08 -9.23
C LEU A 202 -10.79 4.71 -9.70
N PRO A 203 -11.82 4.68 -8.83
CA PRO A 203 -13.17 4.26 -9.24
C PRO A 203 -13.86 5.28 -10.18
N MET A 204 -13.57 6.57 -10.04
CA MET A 204 -14.12 7.58 -10.94
C MET A 204 -13.59 7.41 -12.37
N LEU A 205 -12.28 7.13 -12.52
CA LEU A 205 -11.67 6.87 -13.82
C LEU A 205 -12.11 5.52 -14.38
N ALA A 206 -12.23 4.48 -13.56
CA ALA A 206 -12.76 3.18 -13.97
C ALA A 206 -14.18 3.31 -14.52
N LYS A 207 -15.07 4.02 -13.81
CA LYS A 207 -16.43 4.30 -14.26
C LYS A 207 -16.45 5.05 -15.58
N ARG A 208 -15.62 6.06 -15.74
CA ARG A 208 -15.48 6.82 -17.00
C ARG A 208 -15.07 5.95 -18.18
N CYS A 209 -14.19 4.96 -17.94
CA CYS A 209 -13.72 4.01 -18.94
C CYS A 209 -14.67 2.81 -19.12
N GLY A 210 -15.76 2.71 -18.39
CA GLY A 210 -16.68 1.55 -18.42
C GLY A 210 -16.08 0.28 -17.86
N ILE A 211 -15.05 0.41 -17.00
CA ILE A 211 -14.36 -0.73 -16.35
C ILE A 211 -15.05 -1.04 -15.02
N GLY A 212 -15.47 -2.28 -14.86
CA GLY A 212 -16.06 -2.77 -13.61
C GLY A 212 -15.05 -3.04 -12.51
N TYR A 213 -15.50 -3.00 -11.27
CA TYR A 213 -14.70 -3.40 -10.12
C TYR A 213 -15.50 -4.30 -9.16
N THR A 214 -14.79 -4.97 -8.29
CA THR A 214 -15.31 -5.71 -7.14
C THR A 214 -14.40 -5.48 -5.93
N THR A 215 -14.86 -5.86 -4.74
CA THR A 215 -14.09 -5.72 -3.51
C THR A 215 -13.91 -7.06 -2.80
N LEU A 216 -12.80 -7.20 -2.06
CA LEU A 216 -12.47 -8.41 -1.28
C LEU A 216 -13.28 -8.47 0.01
N LEU A 217 -13.53 -7.32 0.61
CA LEU A 217 -14.20 -7.17 1.90
C LEU A 217 -15.46 -6.32 1.72
N ASP A 218 -16.53 -6.75 2.37
CA ASP A 218 -17.73 -5.95 2.51
C ASP A 218 -17.47 -4.81 3.51
N LYS A 219 -17.74 -3.57 3.12
CA LYS A 219 -17.50 -2.38 3.96
C LYS A 219 -18.25 -2.45 5.30
N ASP A 220 -19.46 -3.02 5.32
CA ASP A 220 -20.28 -3.14 6.53
C ASP A 220 -19.79 -4.24 7.49
N ARG A 221 -18.81 -5.04 7.06
CA ARG A 221 -18.25 -6.17 7.80
C ARG A 221 -16.76 -6.05 8.08
N LEU A 222 -16.12 -4.91 7.83
CA LEU A 222 -14.66 -4.72 7.95
C LEU A 222 -14.10 -5.08 9.32
N PHE A 223 -14.86 -4.81 10.39
CA PHE A 223 -14.43 -5.05 11.78
C PHE A 223 -14.88 -6.40 12.35
N LEU A 224 -15.55 -7.23 11.56
CA LEU A 224 -15.89 -8.60 11.93
C LEU A 224 -14.69 -9.52 11.67
N PRO A 225 -14.60 -10.67 12.35
CA PRO A 225 -13.56 -11.66 12.09
C PRO A 225 -13.54 -12.08 10.62
N GLN A 226 -12.36 -11.94 9.99
CA GLN A 226 -12.12 -12.29 8.59
C GLN A 226 -11.14 -13.48 8.54
N SER A 227 -11.40 -14.47 7.68
CA SER A 227 -10.54 -15.64 7.50
C SER A 227 -9.68 -15.60 6.25
N ARG A 228 -10.18 -14.95 5.17
CA ARG A 228 -9.51 -14.93 3.87
C ARG A 228 -8.54 -13.79 3.70
N TYR A 229 -8.77 -12.67 4.37
CA TYR A 229 -7.96 -11.47 4.27
C TYR A 229 -7.76 -10.86 5.66
N THR A 230 -6.62 -10.24 5.89
CA THR A 230 -6.35 -9.46 7.11
C THR A 230 -5.75 -8.13 6.71
N HIS A 231 -6.38 -7.04 7.12
CA HIS A 231 -5.84 -5.69 7.02
C HIS A 231 -5.60 -5.14 8.43
N LEU A 232 -4.35 -4.87 8.77
CA LEU A 232 -4.01 -4.45 10.14
C LEU A 232 -4.29 -2.98 10.41
N TRP A 233 -4.51 -2.20 9.40
CA TRP A 233 -4.99 -0.83 9.44
C TRP A 233 -4.51 -0.03 10.68
N GLY A 234 -5.43 0.68 11.37
CA GLY A 234 -5.11 1.44 12.60
C GLY A 234 -4.75 0.59 13.83
N ALA A 235 -4.83 -0.75 13.77
CA ALA A 235 -4.48 -1.61 14.91
C ALA A 235 -3.00 -1.46 15.32
N LYS A 236 -2.11 -1.17 14.38
CA LYS A 236 -0.68 -0.94 14.64
C LYS A 236 -0.44 0.28 15.54
N GLN A 237 -1.23 1.34 15.40
CA GLN A 237 -1.12 2.51 16.28
C GLN A 237 -1.44 2.17 17.74
N LYS A 238 -2.51 1.39 17.97
CA LYS A 238 -2.87 0.96 19.34
C LYS A 238 -1.77 0.09 19.98
N MET A 239 -1.10 -0.73 19.19
CA MET A 239 0.01 -1.57 19.67
C MET A 239 1.25 -0.77 20.04
N ARG A 240 1.49 0.42 19.44
CA ARG A 240 2.64 1.28 19.80
C ARG A 240 2.55 1.81 21.22
N ASP A 241 1.33 2.03 21.71
CA ASP A 241 1.06 2.60 23.03
C ASP A 241 0.88 1.52 24.12
N ASP A 242 0.83 0.24 23.74
CA ASP A 242 0.64 -0.90 24.66
C ASP A 242 1.68 -2.00 24.39
N LYS A 243 2.76 -1.97 25.19
CA LYS A 243 3.86 -2.94 25.04
C LYS A 243 3.39 -4.40 25.18
N ALA A 244 2.43 -4.69 26.06
CA ALA A 244 1.96 -6.06 26.25
C ALA A 244 1.20 -6.57 25.01
N GLN A 245 0.40 -5.71 24.38
CA GLN A 245 -0.24 -6.05 23.11
C GLN A 245 0.79 -6.19 21.98
N LEU A 246 1.79 -5.32 21.92
CA LEU A 246 2.89 -5.40 20.95
C LEU A 246 3.64 -6.73 21.08
N ASP A 247 4.09 -7.07 22.29
CA ASP A 247 4.83 -8.31 22.57
C ASP A 247 4.01 -9.55 22.18
N LYS A 248 2.74 -9.57 22.54
CA LYS A 248 1.80 -10.65 22.16
C LYS A 248 1.58 -10.74 20.67
N PHE A 249 1.52 -9.61 19.96
CA PHE A 249 1.38 -9.59 18.51
C PHE A 249 2.64 -10.16 17.85
N CYS A 250 3.82 -9.67 18.24
CA CYS A 250 5.11 -10.13 17.70
C CYS A 250 5.32 -11.64 17.94
N GLU A 251 4.95 -12.14 19.15
CA GLU A 251 5.05 -13.59 19.42
C GLU A 251 4.14 -14.41 18.51
N ARG A 252 2.90 -13.99 18.31
CA ARG A 252 2.00 -14.67 17.34
C ARG A 252 2.55 -14.65 15.92
N CYS A 253 3.23 -13.58 15.51
CA CYS A 253 3.88 -13.52 14.20
C CYS A 253 5.05 -14.50 14.11
N ARG A 254 5.91 -14.59 15.15
CA ARG A 254 7.00 -15.56 15.24
C ARG A 254 6.48 -17.01 15.17
N GLU A 255 5.46 -17.32 15.96
CA GLU A 255 4.81 -18.65 15.94
C GLU A 255 4.23 -18.97 14.53
N ARG A 256 3.61 -17.98 13.90
CA ARG A 256 3.09 -18.13 12.53
C ARG A 256 4.22 -18.41 11.54
N ILE A 257 5.35 -17.72 11.63
CA ILE A 257 6.49 -17.94 10.75
C ILE A 257 7.02 -19.37 10.98
N ARG A 258 7.31 -19.77 12.21
CA ARG A 258 7.80 -21.12 12.54
C ARG A 258 6.88 -22.23 12.02
N LYS A 259 5.57 -22.05 12.20
CA LYS A 259 4.57 -23.08 11.85
C LYS A 259 4.27 -23.12 10.36
N SER A 260 4.15 -21.99 9.70
CA SER A 260 3.61 -21.90 8.33
C SER A 260 4.68 -21.70 7.26
N TYR A 261 5.90 -21.24 7.64
CA TYR A 261 7.02 -20.93 6.77
C TYR A 261 8.35 -21.33 7.43
N PRO A 262 8.53 -22.60 7.83
CA PRO A 262 9.67 -23.05 8.63
C PRO A 262 11.03 -22.79 7.94
N GLU A 263 11.06 -22.78 6.61
CA GLU A 263 12.24 -22.45 5.80
C GLU A 263 12.72 -21.00 5.96
N TYR A 264 11.87 -20.13 6.50
CA TYR A 264 12.14 -18.70 6.78
C TYR A 264 12.27 -18.39 8.27
N GLU A 265 12.38 -19.42 9.16
CA GLU A 265 12.50 -19.19 10.60
C GLU A 265 13.72 -18.34 10.98
N TYR A 266 14.82 -18.44 10.20
CA TYR A 266 16.03 -17.65 10.41
C TYR A 266 15.80 -16.13 10.38
N ILE A 267 14.74 -15.67 9.69
CA ILE A 267 14.36 -14.25 9.61
C ILE A 267 14.05 -13.69 11.01
N ILE A 268 13.47 -14.50 11.90
CA ILE A 268 13.17 -14.08 13.28
C ILE A 268 14.48 -13.64 13.97
N GLY A 269 15.54 -14.44 13.85
CA GLY A 269 16.85 -14.11 14.43
C GLY A 269 17.51 -12.90 13.74
N ASN A 270 17.26 -12.66 12.46
CA ASN A 270 17.74 -11.48 11.75
C ASN A 270 17.09 -10.21 12.29
N ILE A 271 15.77 -10.21 12.43
CA ILE A 271 14.98 -9.10 12.98
C ILE A 271 15.45 -8.76 14.42
N GLU A 272 15.60 -9.79 15.28
CA GLU A 272 16.04 -9.60 16.68
C GLU A 272 17.47 -9.06 16.80
N ARG A 273 18.35 -9.34 15.83
CA ARG A 273 19.69 -8.76 15.78
C ARG A 273 19.69 -7.30 15.33
N ALA A 274 18.83 -6.95 14.40
CA ALA A 274 18.73 -5.59 13.87
C ALA A 274 18.15 -4.59 14.87
N GLU A 275 17.46 -5.08 15.93
CA GLU A 275 16.91 -4.25 17.01
C GLU A 275 17.93 -3.91 18.13
N LYS A 276 19.04 -4.64 18.19
CA LYS A 276 20.13 -4.42 19.17
C LYS A 276 21.13 -3.41 18.67
#